data_b2a010e81bbf698a94bb8f36c3519c59
#
_entry.id   b2a010e81bbf698a94bb8f36c3519c59
#
_cell.length_a   1.000
_cell.length_b   1.000
_cell.length_c   1.000
_cell.angle_alpha   90.00
_cell.angle_beta   90.00
_cell.angle_gamma   90.00
#
_symmetry.space_group_name_H-M   'P 1'
#
loop_
_entity.id
_entity.type
_entity.pdbx_description
1 polymer ?
#
loop_
_entity_poly.entity_id
_entity_poly.type
_entity_poly.pdbx_seq_one_letter_code
_entity_poly.pdbx_strand_id
1 'polypeptide(L)'
;MSEISFQEKRGSIPTAVSGIQVNCCKNPACKSFGLWPENSQNYTDNNIKRQTKDHSPDYGISGVAKGKPALKCKACGQITSIKSNRGVFEERERLGAYLEPRQTHCPNEACGNFGIPVSESPDLYYRFGKTSGNQRYQCKSCRKTFSDGNKRRKQRRPEINKRFYSLLMNTIALNRVLEHLDMAPETYYRKLDWLYEQACGFIREREHRLLESYEASRLYLSTDRQTHISNWRTREDKRNTELSAITTACNRTSYIFGWHFNYDPSVKSEVIENHAREIGDLEAAYPRRRYARFWLQQDFIEATNASFKRSEQGLGLVNDIASQYEDEESRDDPDSVENIDGTVHLPDKGMLVRSEYTMHGHFQLLNSLLQNIEKVRFYVDQESGIHSAFTMAFADRVKDHSADAFYVKIGKNMTVDEKRRRVSRSRSRIGQLAGIPYSGTYEEKQLALQRAVMHQIGQMRRIGNGREMWLDYPLSTFSEPEKMIAPLTDISGLSIEHQARLYMNASLHGADRFFM
;
A
#
# COMPACT_ATOMS: atom_id res chain seq x y z
N MET A 1 1.68 -22.60 -20.02
CA MET A 1 2.62 -21.47 -19.92
C MET A 1 3.99 -22.06 -19.69
N SER A 2 4.93 -21.86 -20.62
CA SER A 2 6.27 -22.44 -20.59
C SER A 2 7.03 -21.91 -19.38
N GLU A 3 7.51 -22.81 -18.53
CA GLU A 3 8.45 -22.52 -17.45
C GLU A 3 9.75 -21.99 -18.07
N ILE A 4 9.91 -20.68 -18.07
CA ILE A 4 11.21 -20.06 -18.30
C ILE A 4 11.96 -20.20 -16.99
N SER A 5 12.92 -21.12 -16.92
CA SER A 5 13.84 -21.25 -15.80
C SER A 5 14.78 -20.04 -15.79
N PHE A 6 14.37 -18.99 -15.10
CA PHE A 6 15.23 -17.85 -14.79
C PHE A 6 16.12 -18.19 -13.59
N GLN A 7 17.25 -18.82 -13.82
CA GLN A 7 18.37 -18.75 -12.89
C GLN A 7 19.02 -17.37 -13.00
N GLU A 8 18.50 -16.38 -12.30
CA GLU A 8 19.20 -15.10 -12.11
C GLU A 8 20.51 -15.34 -11.34
N LYS A 9 21.63 -14.90 -11.90
CA LYS A 9 22.95 -15.08 -11.32
C LYS A 9 23.05 -14.37 -9.96
N ARG A 10 23.70 -14.99 -8.97
CA ARG A 10 24.01 -14.37 -7.67
C ARG A 10 24.71 -13.02 -7.91
N GLY A 11 24.15 -11.91 -7.42
CA GLY A 11 24.73 -10.55 -7.46
C GLY A 11 24.16 -9.63 -8.54
N SER A 12 23.11 -9.99 -9.32
CA SER A 12 22.46 -9.07 -10.29
C SER A 12 21.29 -8.31 -9.66
N ILE A 13 20.98 -7.12 -10.16
CA ILE A 13 19.74 -6.40 -9.85
C ILE A 13 18.61 -7.12 -10.58
N PRO A 14 17.45 -7.40 -9.92
CA PRO A 14 16.32 -8.02 -10.59
C PRO A 14 15.85 -7.23 -11.81
N THR A 15 15.61 -7.92 -12.92
CA THR A 15 15.10 -7.30 -14.15
C THR A 15 13.65 -6.84 -13.98
N ALA A 16 13.25 -5.85 -14.78
CA ALA A 16 11.87 -5.36 -14.79
C ALA A 16 10.89 -6.47 -15.20
N VAL A 17 9.70 -6.45 -14.60
CA VAL A 17 8.62 -7.39 -14.89
C VAL A 17 7.37 -6.63 -15.26
N SER A 18 6.85 -6.83 -16.46
CA SER A 18 5.62 -6.20 -16.96
C SER A 18 5.58 -4.67 -16.73
N GLY A 19 6.70 -3.98 -16.98
CA GLY A 19 6.81 -2.53 -16.81
C GLY A 19 7.02 -2.08 -15.36
N ILE A 20 7.29 -3.00 -14.43
CA ILE A 20 7.58 -2.68 -13.02
C ILE A 20 9.05 -2.89 -12.74
N GLN A 21 9.74 -1.83 -12.31
CA GLN A 21 11.09 -1.84 -11.78
C GLN A 21 11.13 -0.97 -10.51
N VAL A 22 11.27 -1.61 -9.35
CA VAL A 22 11.31 -0.91 -8.06
C VAL A 22 12.73 -0.76 -7.49
N ASN A 23 13.73 -1.32 -8.20
CA ASN A 23 15.13 -1.32 -7.77
C ASN A 23 15.90 -0.21 -8.48
N CYS A 24 15.60 1.04 -8.14
CA CYS A 24 16.30 2.22 -8.62
C CYS A 24 16.54 3.21 -7.48
N CYS A 25 17.26 4.31 -7.77
CA CYS A 25 17.45 5.40 -6.82
C CYS A 25 16.10 6.01 -6.46
N LYS A 26 15.83 6.13 -5.16
CA LYS A 26 14.58 6.65 -4.60
C LYS A 26 14.70 8.10 -4.10
N ASN A 27 15.83 8.74 -4.34
CA ASN A 27 16.07 10.14 -3.96
C ASN A 27 15.66 11.07 -5.11
N PRO A 28 14.55 11.83 -5.01
CA PRO A 28 14.06 12.70 -6.07
C PRO A 28 15.06 13.79 -6.49
N ALA A 29 15.95 14.21 -5.59
CA ALA A 29 17.01 15.20 -5.89
C ALA A 29 18.23 14.59 -6.61
N CYS A 30 18.24 13.28 -6.88
CA CYS A 30 19.37 12.60 -7.51
C CYS A 30 19.19 12.50 -9.03
N LYS A 31 20.26 12.73 -9.80
CA LYS A 31 20.24 12.54 -11.26
C LYS A 31 19.86 11.12 -11.70
N SER A 32 20.10 10.11 -10.85
CA SER A 32 19.75 8.72 -11.12
C SER A 32 18.38 8.34 -10.55
N PHE A 33 17.55 9.30 -10.12
CA PHE A 33 16.22 9.04 -9.60
C PHE A 33 15.34 8.32 -10.62
N GLY A 34 14.78 7.18 -10.23
CA GLY A 34 13.91 6.38 -11.09
C GLY A 34 14.56 5.91 -12.41
N LEU A 35 15.90 5.98 -12.54
CA LEU A 35 16.60 5.44 -13.68
C LEU A 35 16.71 3.93 -13.53
N TRP A 36 16.16 3.20 -14.48
CA TRP A 36 16.22 1.74 -14.45
C TRP A 36 17.63 1.23 -14.71
N PRO A 37 18.10 0.21 -13.98
CA PRO A 37 19.42 -0.36 -14.20
C PRO A 37 19.67 -0.81 -15.63
N GLU A 38 18.64 -1.32 -16.31
CA GLU A 38 18.68 -1.80 -17.68
C GLU A 38 18.80 -0.68 -18.73
N ASN A 39 18.34 0.52 -18.40
CA ASN A 39 18.34 1.68 -19.29
C ASN A 39 19.60 2.56 -19.15
N SER A 40 20.56 2.16 -18.33
CA SER A 40 21.79 2.92 -18.22
C SER A 40 22.59 2.82 -19.52
N GLN A 41 23.00 3.99 -20.09
CA GLN A 41 23.58 4.13 -21.44
C GLN A 41 24.84 3.28 -21.72
N ASN A 42 25.38 2.59 -20.73
CA ASN A 42 26.54 1.71 -20.84
C ASN A 42 26.23 0.23 -20.56
N TYR A 43 24.95 -0.15 -20.56
CA TYR A 43 24.56 -1.54 -20.49
C TYR A 43 24.71 -2.17 -21.87
N THR A 44 25.95 -2.43 -22.29
CA THR A 44 26.21 -3.18 -23.53
C THR A 44 26.34 -4.66 -23.18
N ASP A 45 25.51 -5.45 -23.82
CA ASP A 45 25.48 -6.93 -23.78
C ASP A 45 26.82 -7.60 -24.19
N ASN A 46 27.78 -6.81 -24.68
CA ASN A 46 29.02 -7.29 -25.24
C ASN A 46 30.14 -7.59 -24.23
N ASN A 47 29.94 -7.40 -22.94
CA ASN A 47 30.95 -7.70 -21.90
C ASN A 47 30.73 -9.02 -21.15
N ILE A 48 30.10 -10.01 -21.78
CA ILE A 48 29.83 -11.35 -21.21
C ILE A 48 31.12 -12.13 -20.86
N LYS A 49 32.29 -11.70 -21.31
CA LYS A 49 33.55 -12.47 -21.13
C LYS A 49 34.38 -12.16 -19.91
N ARG A 50 34.04 -11.15 -19.09
CA ARG A 50 34.68 -10.93 -17.78
C ARG A 50 33.60 -10.77 -16.69
N GLN A 51 33.15 -11.90 -16.20
CA GLN A 51 32.15 -12.03 -15.14
C GLN A 51 32.76 -11.68 -13.78
N THR A 52 32.92 -10.44 -13.47
CA THR A 52 33.16 -9.97 -12.11
C THR A 52 32.43 -8.66 -11.88
N LYS A 53 31.33 -8.73 -11.11
CA LYS A 53 30.74 -7.67 -10.29
C LYS A 53 30.04 -6.52 -11.01
N ASP A 54 28.77 -6.34 -10.68
CA ASP A 54 27.97 -5.11 -10.70
C ASP A 54 28.04 -4.26 -11.97
N HIS A 55 27.20 -4.58 -12.94
CA HIS A 55 27.35 -4.04 -14.30
C HIS A 55 26.46 -2.83 -14.62
N SER A 56 25.77 -2.24 -13.65
CA SER A 56 25.14 -0.94 -13.88
C SER A 56 26.13 0.19 -13.61
N PRO A 57 26.33 1.14 -14.54
CA PRO A 57 27.16 2.31 -14.30
C PRO A 57 26.63 3.18 -13.17
N ASP A 58 25.34 3.14 -12.91
CA ASP A 58 24.65 3.99 -11.93
C ASP A 58 24.49 3.33 -10.57
N TYR A 59 24.54 1.98 -10.50
CA TYR A 59 24.26 1.23 -9.28
C TYR A 59 25.35 0.23 -8.94
N GLY A 60 25.45 -0.07 -7.64
CA GLY A 60 26.21 -1.18 -7.07
C GLY A 60 25.34 -2.01 -6.15
N ILE A 61 25.76 -3.24 -5.87
CA ILE A 61 25.09 -4.11 -4.89
C ILE A 61 26.00 -4.26 -3.67
N SER A 62 25.44 -4.08 -2.49
CA SER A 62 26.09 -4.29 -1.19
C SER A 62 25.34 -5.36 -0.39
N GLY A 63 25.95 -5.87 0.69
CA GLY A 63 25.28 -6.80 1.62
C GLY A 63 25.12 -8.24 1.10
N VAL A 64 25.67 -8.60 -0.05
CA VAL A 64 25.54 -9.96 -0.63
C VAL A 64 26.06 -11.05 0.30
N ALA A 65 27.16 -10.78 1.00
CA ALA A 65 27.77 -11.75 1.94
C ALA A 65 26.89 -12.05 3.16
N LYS A 66 25.97 -11.13 3.49
CA LYS A 66 25.02 -11.29 4.60
C LYS A 66 23.67 -11.89 4.16
N GLY A 67 23.54 -12.29 2.88
CA GLY A 67 22.28 -12.81 2.32
C GLY A 67 21.20 -11.76 2.09
N LYS A 68 21.46 -10.49 2.40
CA LYS A 68 20.51 -9.36 2.28
C LYS A 68 21.06 -8.31 1.32
N PRO A 69 20.96 -8.52 0.00
CA PRO A 69 21.48 -7.60 -0.98
C PRO A 69 20.73 -6.26 -0.97
N ALA A 70 21.49 -5.17 -0.98
CA ALA A 70 20.98 -3.81 -1.05
C ALA A 70 21.54 -3.08 -2.29
N LEU A 71 20.73 -2.24 -2.90
CA LEU A 71 21.09 -1.39 -4.02
C LEU A 71 21.76 -0.11 -3.51
N LYS A 72 22.94 0.19 -4.01
CA LYS A 72 23.64 1.45 -3.72
C LYS A 72 23.66 2.33 -4.97
N CYS A 73 23.07 3.50 -4.90
CA CYS A 73 23.19 4.51 -5.95
C CYS A 73 24.60 5.11 -5.94
N LYS A 74 25.31 5.07 -7.09
CA LYS A 74 26.68 5.63 -7.19
C LYS A 74 26.69 7.15 -7.23
N ALA A 75 25.59 7.79 -7.63
CA ALA A 75 25.49 9.23 -7.73
C ALA A 75 25.26 9.92 -6.38
N CYS A 76 24.33 9.42 -5.54
CA CYS A 76 23.99 10.05 -4.26
C CYS A 76 24.37 9.20 -3.03
N GLY A 77 24.89 7.99 -3.22
CA GLY A 77 25.28 7.10 -2.13
C GLY A 77 24.13 6.43 -1.38
N GLN A 78 22.86 6.71 -1.75
CA GLN A 78 21.71 6.09 -1.09
C GLN A 78 21.76 4.57 -1.22
N ILE A 79 21.48 3.88 -0.11
CA ILE A 79 21.36 2.43 -0.04
C ILE A 79 19.89 2.10 0.20
N THR A 80 19.33 1.19 -0.59
CA THR A 80 17.94 0.74 -0.49
C THR A 80 17.87 -0.78 -0.61
N SER A 81 16.90 -1.40 0.03
CA SER A 81 16.68 -2.84 -0.10
C SER A 81 16.30 -3.20 -1.53
N ILE A 82 16.82 -4.32 -2.01
CA ILE A 82 16.42 -4.89 -3.30
C ILE A 82 15.14 -5.69 -3.07
N LYS A 83 14.14 -5.49 -3.93
CA LYS A 83 12.86 -6.20 -3.92
C LYS A 83 12.68 -7.04 -5.18
N SER A 84 11.89 -8.10 -5.10
CA SER A 84 11.47 -8.87 -6.26
C SER A 84 10.47 -8.07 -7.10
N ASN A 85 10.85 -7.67 -8.32
CA ASN A 85 9.94 -7.01 -9.25
C ASN A 85 8.73 -7.90 -9.59
N ARG A 86 8.96 -9.22 -9.67
CA ARG A 86 7.90 -10.21 -9.85
C ARG A 86 6.93 -10.24 -8.67
N GLY A 87 7.44 -10.20 -7.44
CA GLY A 87 6.61 -10.15 -6.24
C GLY A 87 5.73 -8.90 -6.20
N VAL A 88 6.28 -7.74 -6.59
CA VAL A 88 5.51 -6.49 -6.71
C VAL A 88 4.44 -6.58 -7.80
N PHE A 89 4.79 -7.13 -8.97
CA PHE A 89 3.85 -7.34 -10.05
C PHE A 89 2.69 -8.26 -9.63
N GLU A 90 3.00 -9.43 -9.07
CA GLU A 90 1.98 -10.39 -8.61
C GLU A 90 1.07 -9.79 -7.54
N GLU A 91 1.63 -8.95 -6.66
CA GLU A 91 0.85 -8.28 -5.63
C GLU A 91 -0.05 -7.19 -6.23
N ARG A 92 0.44 -6.37 -7.17
CA ARG A 92 -0.39 -5.41 -7.91
C ARG A 92 -1.58 -6.10 -8.59
N GLU A 93 -1.33 -7.23 -9.28
CA GLU A 93 -2.37 -8.01 -9.94
C GLU A 93 -3.40 -8.56 -8.93
N ARG A 94 -2.93 -9.07 -7.79
CA ARG A 94 -3.82 -9.51 -6.71
C ARG A 94 -4.72 -8.38 -6.22
N LEU A 95 -4.12 -7.22 -5.94
CA LEU A 95 -4.86 -6.06 -5.42
C LEU A 95 -5.82 -5.49 -6.46
N GLY A 96 -5.44 -5.50 -7.73
CA GLY A 96 -6.27 -5.04 -8.85
C GLY A 96 -7.30 -6.04 -9.38
N ALA A 97 -7.28 -7.29 -8.90
CA ALA A 97 -8.12 -8.37 -9.44
C ALA A 97 -9.64 -8.08 -9.41
N TYR A 98 -10.10 -7.20 -8.51
CA TYR A 98 -11.50 -6.77 -8.47
C TYR A 98 -11.91 -5.87 -9.64
N LEU A 99 -10.96 -5.24 -10.33
CA LEU A 99 -11.21 -4.43 -11.52
C LEU A 99 -11.55 -5.30 -12.74
N GLU A 100 -11.04 -6.52 -12.76
CA GLU A 100 -11.34 -7.43 -13.86
C GLU A 100 -12.80 -7.89 -13.80
N PRO A 101 -13.53 -7.82 -14.92
CA PRO A 101 -14.87 -8.38 -14.98
C PRO A 101 -14.78 -9.88 -14.68
N ARG A 102 -15.74 -10.38 -13.92
CA ARG A 102 -15.85 -11.83 -13.70
C ARG A 102 -15.98 -12.54 -15.03
N GLN A 103 -14.93 -13.23 -15.43
CA GLN A 103 -14.94 -13.99 -16.66
C GLN A 103 -15.66 -15.33 -16.45
N THR A 104 -16.55 -15.63 -17.37
CA THR A 104 -17.29 -16.90 -17.34
C THR A 104 -16.39 -18.01 -17.85
N HIS A 105 -16.12 -19.01 -17.01
CA HIS A 105 -15.26 -20.16 -17.30
C HIS A 105 -15.82 -21.47 -16.73
N CYS A 106 -15.22 -22.60 -17.05
CA CYS A 106 -15.57 -23.89 -16.46
C CYS A 106 -15.37 -23.85 -14.93
N PRO A 107 -16.42 -24.12 -14.13
CA PRO A 107 -16.34 -24.06 -12.68
C PRO A 107 -15.80 -25.34 -12.01
N ASN A 108 -15.32 -26.32 -12.78
CA ASN A 108 -14.78 -27.56 -12.27
C ASN A 108 -13.27 -27.46 -12.08
N GLU A 109 -12.82 -27.32 -10.84
CA GLU A 109 -11.42 -27.16 -10.47
C GLU A 109 -10.51 -28.30 -10.95
N ALA A 110 -11.07 -29.51 -11.08
CA ALA A 110 -10.33 -30.67 -11.60
C ALA A 110 -10.29 -30.75 -13.16
N CYS A 111 -10.82 -29.74 -13.86
CA CYS A 111 -10.89 -29.74 -15.31
C CYS A 111 -9.76 -28.91 -15.91
N GLY A 112 -9.10 -29.42 -16.97
CA GLY A 112 -8.06 -28.66 -17.69
C GLY A 112 -8.54 -27.32 -18.28
N ASN A 113 -9.86 -27.10 -18.41
CA ASN A 113 -10.45 -25.84 -18.84
C ASN A 113 -10.89 -24.95 -17.67
N PHE A 114 -10.54 -25.32 -16.43
CA PHE A 114 -10.81 -24.45 -15.26
C PHE A 114 -10.09 -23.12 -15.39
N GLY A 115 -10.77 -22.02 -15.13
CA GLY A 115 -10.18 -20.69 -15.18
C GLY A 115 -9.95 -20.12 -16.58
N ILE A 116 -10.13 -20.91 -17.67
CA ILE A 116 -9.99 -20.39 -19.03
C ILE A 116 -11.30 -19.70 -19.44
N PRO A 117 -11.27 -18.38 -19.73
CA PRO A 117 -12.47 -17.63 -20.05
C PRO A 117 -13.12 -18.08 -21.38
N VAL A 118 -14.45 -18.09 -21.39
CA VAL A 118 -15.22 -18.33 -22.62
C VAL A 118 -14.95 -17.26 -23.68
N SER A 119 -14.72 -16.01 -23.26
CA SER A 119 -14.40 -14.89 -24.14
C SER A 119 -13.08 -15.05 -24.88
N GLU A 120 -12.08 -15.63 -24.21
CA GLU A 120 -10.73 -15.82 -24.78
C GLU A 120 -10.60 -17.13 -25.57
N SER A 121 -11.32 -18.16 -25.15
CA SER A 121 -11.24 -19.49 -25.76
C SER A 121 -12.63 -20.09 -25.97
N PRO A 122 -13.46 -19.50 -26.83
CA PRO A 122 -14.83 -19.95 -27.06
C PRO A 122 -14.89 -21.39 -27.59
N ASP A 123 -13.84 -21.83 -28.27
CA ASP A 123 -13.74 -23.17 -28.84
C ASP A 123 -13.72 -24.31 -27.81
N LEU A 124 -13.42 -24.01 -26.55
CA LEU A 124 -13.44 -24.98 -25.45
C LEU A 124 -14.84 -25.23 -24.89
N TYR A 125 -15.84 -24.50 -25.38
CA TYR A 125 -17.20 -24.49 -24.83
C TYR A 125 -18.28 -24.62 -25.91
N TYR A 126 -19.38 -25.27 -25.56
CA TYR A 126 -20.61 -25.23 -26.36
C TYR A 126 -21.55 -24.17 -25.80
N ARG A 127 -22.20 -23.40 -26.66
CA ARG A 127 -23.36 -22.60 -26.28
C ARG A 127 -24.53 -23.56 -26.02
N PHE A 128 -25.03 -23.60 -24.78
CA PHE A 128 -26.00 -24.59 -24.30
C PHE A 128 -27.33 -23.95 -23.89
N GLY A 129 -27.92 -23.17 -24.78
CA GLY A 129 -29.17 -22.47 -24.53
C GLY A 129 -29.05 -21.28 -23.58
N LYS A 130 -30.20 -20.77 -23.09
CA LYS A 130 -30.28 -19.64 -22.15
C LYS A 130 -31.06 -20.06 -20.89
N THR A 131 -30.71 -19.46 -19.76
CA THR A 131 -31.44 -19.62 -18.50
C THR A 131 -31.63 -18.24 -17.87
N SER A 132 -32.88 -17.83 -17.61
CA SER A 132 -33.20 -16.52 -17.03
C SER A 132 -32.55 -15.34 -17.78
N GLY A 133 -32.50 -15.41 -19.10
CA GLY A 133 -31.89 -14.40 -19.96
C GLY A 133 -30.39 -14.54 -20.17
N ASN A 134 -29.70 -15.30 -19.35
CA ASN A 134 -28.25 -15.48 -19.43
C ASN A 134 -27.86 -16.64 -20.35
N GLN A 135 -26.78 -16.48 -21.11
CA GLN A 135 -26.24 -17.56 -21.95
C GLN A 135 -25.70 -18.67 -21.05
N ARG A 136 -26.06 -19.94 -21.39
CA ARG A 136 -25.43 -21.12 -20.77
C ARG A 136 -24.36 -21.67 -21.69
N TYR A 137 -23.36 -22.24 -21.05
CA TYR A 137 -22.26 -22.94 -21.71
C TYR A 137 -22.10 -24.34 -21.15
N GLN A 138 -21.55 -25.23 -21.95
CA GLN A 138 -21.10 -26.55 -21.53
C GLN A 138 -19.62 -26.69 -21.86
N CYS A 139 -18.81 -27.05 -20.87
CA CYS A 139 -17.41 -27.36 -21.07
C CYS A 139 -17.25 -28.61 -21.95
N LYS A 140 -16.45 -28.54 -23.02
CA LYS A 140 -16.21 -29.67 -23.92
C LYS A 140 -15.43 -30.79 -23.22
N SER A 141 -14.54 -30.48 -22.30
CA SER A 141 -13.72 -31.43 -21.57
C SER A 141 -14.53 -32.20 -20.51
N CYS A 142 -15.09 -31.53 -19.52
CA CYS A 142 -15.74 -32.19 -18.38
C CYS A 142 -17.27 -32.24 -18.46
N ARG A 143 -17.89 -31.73 -19.54
CA ARG A 143 -19.34 -31.67 -19.77
C ARG A 143 -20.15 -30.87 -18.74
N LYS A 144 -19.52 -30.24 -17.76
CA LYS A 144 -20.20 -29.43 -16.76
C LYS A 144 -20.84 -28.21 -17.42
N THR A 145 -22.09 -27.91 -17.07
CA THR A 145 -22.81 -26.74 -17.59
C THR A 145 -22.77 -25.60 -16.58
N PHE A 146 -22.64 -24.37 -17.08
CA PHE A 146 -22.62 -23.14 -16.32
C PHE A 146 -23.23 -22.01 -17.14
N SER A 147 -23.56 -20.88 -16.53
CA SER A 147 -24.18 -19.75 -17.21
C SER A 147 -23.36 -18.50 -17.08
N ASP A 148 -23.39 -17.69 -18.12
CA ASP A 148 -22.91 -16.34 -18.09
C ASP A 148 -23.82 -15.45 -17.23
N GLY A 149 -23.20 -14.54 -16.49
CA GLY A 149 -23.88 -13.61 -15.61
C GLY A 149 -23.88 -14.00 -14.12
N ASN A 150 -24.16 -13.01 -13.30
CA ASN A 150 -24.24 -13.17 -11.86
C ASN A 150 -25.24 -14.25 -11.51
N LYS A 151 -24.79 -15.32 -10.88
CA LYS A 151 -25.70 -16.22 -10.19
C LYS A 151 -26.48 -15.38 -9.20
N ARG A 152 -27.71 -15.01 -9.55
CA ARG A 152 -28.66 -14.48 -8.57
C ARG A 152 -28.87 -15.60 -7.57
N ARG A 153 -27.99 -15.70 -6.59
CA ARG A 153 -28.24 -16.57 -5.44
C ARG A 153 -29.60 -16.14 -4.92
N LYS A 154 -30.56 -17.03 -4.94
CA LYS A 154 -31.87 -16.77 -4.35
C LYS A 154 -31.62 -16.35 -2.90
N GLN A 155 -31.67 -15.04 -2.66
CA GLN A 155 -31.50 -14.50 -1.32
C GLN A 155 -32.68 -14.97 -0.48
N ARG A 156 -32.41 -15.72 0.57
CA ARG A 156 -33.44 -15.98 1.57
C ARG A 156 -33.63 -14.70 2.38
N ARG A 157 -34.89 -14.32 2.61
CA ARG A 157 -35.27 -13.13 3.39
C ARG A 157 -34.63 -11.86 2.87
N PRO A 158 -34.85 -11.45 1.58
CA PRO A 158 -34.27 -10.25 1.01
C PRO A 158 -34.73 -8.95 1.72
N GLU A 159 -35.87 -8.98 2.38
CA GLU A 159 -36.49 -7.88 3.13
C GLU A 159 -35.59 -7.41 4.30
N ILE A 160 -34.76 -8.27 4.85
CA ILE A 160 -33.85 -7.90 5.95
C ILE A 160 -32.52 -7.31 5.46
N ASN A 161 -32.22 -7.36 4.16
CA ASN A 161 -30.90 -6.94 3.65
C ASN A 161 -30.55 -5.50 4.01
N LYS A 162 -31.52 -4.56 3.93
CA LYS A 162 -31.31 -3.16 4.31
C LYS A 162 -30.95 -3.02 5.80
N ARG A 163 -31.66 -3.73 6.66
CA ARG A 163 -31.40 -3.72 8.12
C ARG A 163 -30.06 -4.37 8.44
N PHE A 164 -29.78 -5.51 7.80
CA PHE A 164 -28.51 -6.20 7.92
C PHE A 164 -27.33 -5.30 7.55
N TYR A 165 -27.39 -4.65 6.39
CA TYR A 165 -26.37 -3.68 5.96
C TYR A 165 -26.21 -2.53 6.98
N SER A 166 -27.32 -1.96 7.46
CA SER A 166 -27.28 -0.89 8.46
C SER A 166 -26.60 -1.33 9.77
N LEU A 167 -26.89 -2.54 10.25
CA LEU A 167 -26.26 -3.07 11.48
C LEU A 167 -24.75 -3.31 11.29
N LEU A 168 -24.34 -3.82 10.12
CA LEU A 168 -22.94 -4.00 9.78
C LEU A 168 -22.18 -2.65 9.75
N MET A 169 -22.75 -1.65 9.07
CA MET A 169 -22.12 -0.32 8.95
C MET A 169 -22.03 0.42 10.28
N ASN A 170 -22.84 0.04 11.26
CA ASN A 170 -22.75 0.55 12.64
C ASN A 170 -21.90 -0.34 13.56
N THR A 171 -21.13 -1.25 13.00
CA THR A 171 -20.20 -2.13 13.74
C THR A 171 -20.84 -2.93 14.87
N ILE A 172 -22.11 -3.29 14.71
CA ILE A 172 -22.83 -4.06 15.71
C ILE A 172 -22.26 -5.48 15.78
N ALA A 173 -21.97 -5.94 17.00
CA ALA A 173 -21.40 -7.26 17.24
C ALA A 173 -22.25 -8.38 16.63
N LEU A 174 -21.59 -9.41 16.06
CA LEU A 174 -22.20 -10.54 15.38
C LEU A 174 -23.42 -11.11 16.15
N ASN A 175 -23.23 -11.45 17.42
CA ASN A 175 -24.31 -12.07 18.23
C ASN A 175 -25.56 -11.17 18.31
N ARG A 176 -25.37 -9.84 18.37
CA ARG A 176 -26.49 -8.90 18.39
C ARG A 176 -27.19 -8.79 17.04
N VAL A 177 -26.43 -8.90 15.94
CA VAL A 177 -27.02 -8.94 14.58
C VAL A 177 -27.86 -10.20 14.42
N LEU A 178 -27.37 -11.36 14.88
CA LEU A 178 -28.10 -12.64 14.82
C LEU A 178 -29.41 -12.57 15.61
N GLU A 179 -29.35 -12.03 16.83
CA GLU A 179 -30.50 -11.84 17.70
C GLU A 179 -31.54 -10.87 17.08
N HIS A 180 -31.09 -9.70 16.63
CA HIS A 180 -31.95 -8.65 16.07
C HIS A 180 -32.70 -9.04 14.80
N LEU A 181 -32.08 -9.87 13.97
CA LEU A 181 -32.61 -10.27 12.68
C LEU A 181 -33.16 -11.71 12.68
N ASP A 182 -33.14 -12.35 13.84
CA ASP A 182 -33.54 -13.75 13.99
C ASP A 182 -32.95 -14.61 12.89
N MET A 183 -31.62 -14.72 12.84
CA MET A 183 -30.90 -15.45 11.79
C MET A 183 -29.82 -16.36 12.34
N ALA A 184 -29.60 -17.48 11.66
CA ALA A 184 -28.50 -18.38 11.95
C ALA A 184 -27.17 -17.80 11.47
N PRO A 185 -26.04 -18.14 12.13
CA PRO A 185 -24.69 -17.69 11.74
C PRO A 185 -24.34 -17.95 10.26
N GLU A 186 -24.73 -19.12 9.74
CA GLU A 186 -24.56 -19.42 8.31
C GLU A 186 -25.24 -18.42 7.38
N THR A 187 -26.46 -17.98 7.75
CA THR A 187 -27.20 -16.97 6.96
C THR A 187 -26.51 -15.63 7.00
N TYR A 188 -25.94 -15.26 8.16
CA TYR A 188 -25.13 -14.05 8.31
C TYR A 188 -23.95 -14.06 7.35
N TYR A 189 -23.09 -15.07 7.39
CA TYR A 189 -21.91 -15.15 6.53
C TYR A 189 -22.27 -15.22 5.04
N ARG A 190 -23.32 -15.94 4.65
CA ARG A 190 -23.82 -15.95 3.26
C ARG A 190 -24.32 -14.58 2.79
N LYS A 191 -24.91 -13.79 3.68
CA LYS A 191 -25.32 -12.42 3.37
C LYS A 191 -24.13 -11.47 3.30
N LEU A 192 -23.13 -11.67 4.16
CA LEU A 192 -21.90 -10.92 4.14
C LEU A 192 -21.14 -11.13 2.82
N ASP A 193 -20.97 -12.39 2.40
CA ASP A 193 -20.35 -12.74 1.10
C ASP A 193 -21.10 -12.09 -0.07
N TRP A 194 -22.43 -12.14 -0.03
CA TRP A 194 -23.24 -11.51 -1.07
C TRP A 194 -23.07 -9.98 -1.10
N LEU A 195 -23.07 -9.31 0.04
CA LEU A 195 -22.82 -7.87 0.13
C LEU A 195 -21.43 -7.51 -0.39
N TYR A 196 -20.43 -8.30 -0.03
CA TYR A 196 -19.07 -8.14 -0.53
C TYR A 196 -19.01 -8.21 -2.07
N GLU A 197 -19.66 -9.23 -2.67
CA GLU A 197 -19.74 -9.36 -4.13
C GLU A 197 -20.44 -8.14 -4.79
N GLN A 198 -21.49 -7.61 -4.15
CA GLN A 198 -22.17 -6.40 -4.65
C GLN A 198 -21.28 -5.16 -4.54
N ALA A 199 -20.59 -5.00 -3.42
CA ALA A 199 -19.66 -3.90 -3.19
C ALA A 199 -18.50 -3.91 -4.22
N CYS A 200 -17.89 -5.07 -4.45
CA CYS A 200 -16.84 -5.22 -5.46
C CYS A 200 -17.33 -4.85 -6.87
N GLY A 201 -18.54 -5.28 -7.23
CA GLY A 201 -19.14 -4.91 -8.53
C GLY A 201 -19.38 -3.40 -8.66
N PHE A 202 -19.86 -2.76 -7.58
CA PHE A 202 -20.11 -1.32 -7.54
C PHE A 202 -18.79 -0.52 -7.62
N ILE A 203 -17.77 -0.92 -6.87
CA ILE A 203 -16.45 -0.26 -6.88
C ILE A 203 -15.82 -0.40 -8.26
N ARG A 204 -15.83 -1.60 -8.84
CA ARG A 204 -15.33 -1.86 -10.19
C ARG A 204 -15.91 -0.90 -11.23
N GLU A 205 -17.24 -0.78 -11.27
CA GLU A 205 -17.91 0.12 -12.22
C GLU A 205 -17.48 1.57 -12.04
N ARG A 206 -17.30 2.00 -10.79
CA ARG A 206 -16.87 3.37 -10.48
C ARG A 206 -15.42 3.64 -10.87
N GLU A 207 -14.53 2.70 -10.62
CA GLU A 207 -13.12 2.85 -10.94
C GLU A 207 -12.85 2.71 -12.43
N HIS A 208 -13.63 1.92 -13.17
CA HIS A 208 -13.60 1.97 -14.65
C HIS A 208 -13.96 3.36 -15.18
N ARG A 209 -14.92 4.04 -14.59
CA ARG A 209 -15.25 5.42 -14.97
C ARG A 209 -14.11 6.41 -14.66
N LEU A 210 -13.35 6.17 -13.58
CA LEU A 210 -12.13 6.94 -13.30
C LEU A 210 -11.09 6.77 -14.40
N LEU A 211 -10.91 5.53 -14.87
CA LEU A 211 -9.95 5.21 -15.92
C LEU A 211 -10.35 5.76 -17.29
N GLU A 212 -11.65 5.78 -17.60
CA GLU A 212 -12.16 6.11 -18.93
C GLU A 212 -12.43 7.60 -19.13
N SER A 213 -12.99 8.28 -18.15
CA SER A 213 -13.60 9.60 -18.38
C SER A 213 -13.45 10.62 -17.27
N TYR A 214 -12.87 10.26 -16.12
CA TYR A 214 -12.76 11.21 -15.02
C TYR A 214 -11.54 12.10 -15.19
N GLU A 215 -11.76 13.38 -15.39
CA GLU A 215 -10.74 14.40 -15.46
C GLU A 215 -10.85 15.31 -14.24
N ALA A 216 -9.81 15.36 -13.44
CA ALA A 216 -9.69 16.32 -12.37
C ALA A 216 -8.33 16.99 -12.43
N SER A 217 -8.30 18.31 -12.26
CA SER A 217 -7.03 19.04 -12.27
C SER A 217 -6.15 18.67 -11.08
N ARG A 218 -6.73 18.34 -9.91
CA ARG A 218 -5.95 18.05 -8.70
C ARG A 218 -6.69 17.16 -7.72
N LEU A 219 -5.94 16.20 -7.13
CA LEU A 219 -6.36 15.43 -5.96
C LEU A 219 -5.39 15.62 -4.80
N TYR A 220 -5.95 15.70 -3.60
CA TYR A 220 -5.22 15.69 -2.33
C TYR A 220 -5.58 14.39 -1.61
N LEU A 221 -4.61 13.53 -1.44
CA LEU A 221 -4.79 12.16 -0.98
C LEU A 221 -4.04 11.97 0.34
N SER A 222 -4.68 11.36 1.31
CA SER A 222 -4.02 10.87 2.52
C SER A 222 -3.81 9.37 2.42
N THR A 223 -2.61 8.92 2.79
CA THR A 223 -2.31 7.49 2.88
C THR A 223 -1.79 7.18 4.26
N ASP A 224 -2.38 6.19 4.88
CA ASP A 224 -2.01 5.72 6.20
C ASP A 224 -2.11 4.19 6.26
N ARG A 225 -1.46 3.61 7.26
CA ARG A 225 -1.44 2.18 7.49
C ARG A 225 -1.96 1.86 8.89
N GLN A 226 -2.73 0.80 8.99
CA GLN A 226 -3.26 0.32 10.25
C GLN A 226 -3.03 -1.18 10.41
N THR A 227 -2.66 -1.58 11.63
CA THR A 227 -2.60 -2.98 12.02
C THR A 227 -3.96 -3.42 12.58
N HIS A 228 -4.48 -4.51 12.05
CA HIS A 228 -5.70 -5.17 12.50
C HIS A 228 -5.35 -6.50 13.15
N ILE A 229 -5.87 -6.73 14.34
CA ILE A 229 -5.67 -7.98 15.07
C ILE A 229 -6.82 -8.91 14.75
N SER A 230 -6.51 -10.02 14.09
CA SER A 230 -7.48 -11.09 13.83
C SER A 230 -7.35 -12.19 14.87
N ASN A 231 -8.48 -12.55 15.46
CA ASN A 231 -8.56 -13.59 16.46
C ASN A 231 -8.81 -14.97 15.80
N TRP A 232 -7.88 -15.42 14.97
CA TRP A 232 -7.92 -16.74 14.34
C TRP A 232 -7.29 -17.80 15.24
N ARG A 233 -7.67 -17.80 16.50
CA ARG A 233 -7.14 -18.70 17.51
C ARG A 233 -7.66 -20.11 17.30
N THR A 234 -6.75 -21.07 17.38
CA THR A 234 -7.08 -22.48 17.49
C THR A 234 -7.14 -22.90 18.97
N ARG A 235 -7.53 -24.15 19.21
CA ARG A 235 -7.50 -24.72 20.56
C ARG A 235 -6.06 -24.85 21.10
N GLU A 236 -5.10 -25.03 20.19
CA GLU A 236 -3.68 -25.29 20.46
C GLU A 236 -2.86 -24.00 20.45
N ASP A 237 -3.15 -23.08 19.54
CA ASP A 237 -2.50 -21.78 19.44
C ASP A 237 -3.49 -20.64 19.70
N LYS A 238 -3.25 -19.90 20.78
CA LYS A 238 -4.10 -18.78 21.22
C LYS A 238 -3.53 -17.41 20.85
N ARG A 239 -2.41 -17.36 20.13
CA ARG A 239 -1.84 -16.12 19.64
C ARG A 239 -2.78 -15.51 18.58
N ASN A 240 -2.63 -14.22 18.33
CA ASN A 240 -3.38 -13.53 17.29
C ASN A 240 -2.61 -13.56 15.96
N THR A 241 -3.33 -13.35 14.86
CA THR A 241 -2.74 -13.01 13.57
C THR A 241 -2.87 -11.51 13.36
N GLU A 242 -1.77 -10.82 13.07
CA GLU A 242 -1.78 -9.41 12.73
C GLU A 242 -1.85 -9.23 11.21
N LEU A 243 -2.79 -8.40 10.78
CA LEU A 243 -2.97 -8.00 9.39
C LEU A 243 -2.70 -6.52 9.26
N SER A 244 -1.84 -6.17 8.34
CA SER A 244 -1.51 -4.78 8.04
C SER A 244 -2.32 -4.31 6.84
N ALA A 245 -3.04 -3.20 6.98
CA ALA A 245 -3.80 -2.59 5.90
C ALA A 245 -3.20 -1.24 5.52
N ILE A 246 -3.07 -0.97 4.23
CA ILE A 246 -2.76 0.35 3.69
C ILE A 246 -3.99 0.95 3.04
N THR A 247 -4.26 2.22 3.32
CA THR A 247 -5.44 2.92 2.82
C THR A 247 -5.03 4.25 2.19
N THR A 248 -5.61 4.57 1.04
CA THR A 248 -5.53 5.90 0.44
C THR A 248 -6.92 6.49 0.23
N ALA A 249 -7.13 7.69 0.75
CA ALA A 249 -8.39 8.40 0.68
C ALA A 249 -8.23 9.83 0.15
N CYS A 250 -9.27 10.35 -0.51
CA CYS A 250 -9.32 11.76 -0.90
C CYS A 250 -9.66 12.64 0.31
N ASN A 251 -8.81 13.61 0.63
CA ASN A 251 -9.03 14.52 1.76
C ASN A 251 -10.25 15.42 1.62
N ARG A 252 -10.74 15.63 0.39
CA ARG A 252 -11.90 16.48 0.11
C ARG A 252 -13.22 15.73 0.08
N THR A 253 -13.23 14.55 -0.54
CA THR A 253 -14.47 13.77 -0.78
C THR A 253 -14.62 12.59 0.17
N SER A 254 -13.56 12.22 0.89
CA SER A 254 -13.45 10.98 1.67
C SER A 254 -13.66 9.71 0.83
N TYR A 255 -13.49 9.79 -0.51
CA TYR A 255 -13.50 8.61 -1.37
C TYR A 255 -12.25 7.77 -1.11
N ILE A 256 -12.44 6.47 -0.91
CA ILE A 256 -11.36 5.51 -0.68
C ILE A 256 -10.93 4.93 -2.02
N PHE A 257 -9.71 5.24 -2.47
CA PHE A 257 -9.14 4.70 -3.70
C PHE A 257 -8.53 3.31 -3.55
N GLY A 258 -8.25 2.89 -2.33
CA GLY A 258 -7.73 1.57 -2.03
C GLY A 258 -7.66 1.33 -0.53
N TRP A 259 -8.02 0.11 -0.12
CA TRP A 259 -7.86 -0.43 1.22
C TRP A 259 -7.41 -1.88 1.09
N HIS A 260 -6.13 -2.10 1.27
CA HIS A 260 -5.48 -3.35 0.91
C HIS A 260 -4.77 -3.97 2.11
N PHE A 261 -5.11 -5.23 2.39
CA PHE A 261 -4.46 -6.03 3.42
C PHE A 261 -3.26 -6.80 2.87
N ASN A 262 -2.26 -6.99 3.72
CA ASN A 262 -1.12 -7.86 3.49
C ASN A 262 -1.49 -9.35 3.67
N TYR A 263 -2.63 -9.75 3.13
CA TYR A 263 -3.15 -11.11 3.26
C TYR A 263 -3.77 -11.58 1.95
N ASP A 264 -3.34 -12.76 1.50
CA ASP A 264 -3.83 -13.38 0.27
C ASP A 264 -4.64 -14.65 0.64
N PRO A 265 -5.99 -14.57 0.64
CA PRO A 265 -6.86 -15.70 0.94
C PRO A 265 -6.96 -16.72 -0.21
N SER A 266 -6.48 -16.39 -1.41
CA SER A 266 -6.67 -17.21 -2.62
C SER A 266 -5.69 -18.36 -2.72
N VAL A 267 -4.56 -18.29 -1.99
CA VAL A 267 -3.51 -19.30 -2.02
C VAL A 267 -3.64 -20.31 -0.88
N LYS A 268 -3.11 -21.49 -1.09
CA LYS A 268 -3.01 -22.53 -0.06
C LYS A 268 -1.58 -22.57 0.44
N SER A 269 -1.37 -22.26 1.72
CA SER A 269 -0.02 -22.19 2.33
C SER A 269 0.77 -23.48 2.13
N GLU A 270 0.15 -24.65 2.35
CA GLU A 270 0.81 -25.95 2.16
C GLU A 270 1.37 -26.15 0.74
N VAL A 271 0.62 -25.70 -0.29
CA VAL A 271 1.05 -25.84 -1.68
C VAL A 271 2.26 -24.94 -1.97
N ILE A 272 2.22 -23.70 -1.48
CA ILE A 272 3.33 -22.74 -1.64
C ILE A 272 4.57 -23.20 -0.88
N GLU A 273 4.41 -23.62 0.38
CA GLU A 273 5.51 -24.09 1.22
C GLU A 273 6.19 -25.36 0.67
N ASN A 274 5.40 -26.32 0.15
CA ASN A 274 5.93 -27.52 -0.47
C ASN A 274 6.70 -27.19 -1.75
N HIS A 275 6.12 -26.38 -2.63
CA HIS A 275 6.78 -25.97 -3.86
C HIS A 275 8.04 -25.13 -3.60
N ALA A 276 8.01 -24.23 -2.60
CA ALA A 276 9.20 -23.47 -2.21
C ALA A 276 10.36 -24.39 -1.77
N ARG A 277 10.06 -25.48 -1.03
CA ARG A 277 11.06 -26.49 -0.67
C ARG A 277 11.55 -27.29 -1.87
N GLU A 278 10.65 -27.69 -2.76
CA GLU A 278 11.00 -28.48 -3.97
C GLU A 278 11.95 -27.71 -4.89
N ILE A 279 11.76 -26.41 -5.06
CA ILE A 279 12.61 -25.57 -5.93
C ILE A 279 13.82 -24.97 -5.22
N GLY A 280 14.01 -25.23 -3.92
CA GLY A 280 15.10 -24.65 -3.11
C GLY A 280 14.97 -23.13 -2.93
N ASP A 281 13.75 -22.59 -2.88
CA ASP A 281 13.49 -21.13 -2.82
C ASP A 281 14.06 -20.49 -1.55
N LEU A 282 14.04 -21.23 -0.43
CA LEU A 282 14.57 -20.76 0.85
C LEU A 282 16.10 -20.57 0.85
N GLU A 283 16.82 -21.29 -0.02
CA GLU A 283 18.27 -21.18 -0.18
C GLU A 283 18.68 -19.98 -1.04
N ALA A 284 17.73 -19.46 -1.83
CA ALA A 284 17.96 -18.29 -2.67
C ALA A 284 18.01 -17.01 -1.83
N ALA A 285 18.80 -16.02 -2.26
CA ALA A 285 18.77 -14.70 -1.67
C ALA A 285 17.35 -14.12 -1.80
N TYR A 286 16.85 -13.51 -0.72
CA TYR A 286 15.46 -13.09 -0.55
C TYR A 286 14.82 -12.42 -1.80
N PRO A 287 15.44 -11.40 -2.45
CA PRO A 287 14.81 -10.72 -3.59
C PRO A 287 14.63 -11.60 -4.83
N ARG A 288 15.26 -12.77 -4.87
CA ARG A 288 15.27 -13.70 -6.01
C ARG A 288 14.38 -14.89 -5.82
N ARG A 289 13.79 -15.00 -4.65
CA ARG A 289 12.87 -16.08 -4.35
C ARG A 289 11.64 -15.97 -5.25
N ARG A 290 11.16 -17.11 -5.69
CA ARG A 290 9.89 -17.22 -6.41
C ARG A 290 8.73 -16.65 -5.59
N TYR A 291 8.78 -16.89 -4.29
CA TYR A 291 7.76 -16.52 -3.33
C TYR A 291 8.18 -15.37 -2.41
N ALA A 292 9.07 -14.48 -2.87
CA ALA A 292 9.60 -13.36 -2.09
C ALA A 292 8.51 -12.46 -1.45
N ARG A 293 7.33 -12.37 -2.03
CA ARG A 293 6.23 -11.55 -1.48
C ARG A 293 5.57 -12.15 -0.24
N PHE A 294 5.74 -13.46 0.01
CA PHE A 294 5.08 -14.13 1.12
C PHE A 294 5.99 -14.27 2.35
N TRP A 295 5.36 -14.34 3.50
CA TRP A 295 5.97 -14.87 4.70
C TRP A 295 5.92 -16.39 4.66
N LEU A 296 7.05 -17.02 4.36
CA LEU A 296 7.21 -18.46 4.52
C LEU A 296 7.45 -18.79 6.00
N GLN A 297 7.02 -19.96 6.42
CA GLN A 297 7.07 -20.38 7.83
C GLN A 297 8.46 -20.25 8.45
N GLN A 298 9.49 -20.65 7.71
CA GLN A 298 10.88 -20.54 8.18
C GLN A 298 11.30 -19.09 8.40
N ASP A 299 11.03 -18.20 7.43
CA ASP A 299 11.34 -16.77 7.53
C ASP A 299 10.61 -16.11 8.71
N PHE A 300 9.35 -16.51 8.93
CA PHE A 300 8.55 -16.00 10.03
C PHE A 300 9.13 -16.40 11.39
N ILE A 301 9.55 -17.67 11.55
CA ILE A 301 10.20 -18.15 12.76
C ILE A 301 11.54 -17.43 12.98
N GLU A 302 12.34 -17.25 11.93
CA GLU A 302 13.61 -16.51 12.02
C GLU A 302 13.38 -15.05 12.43
N ALA A 303 12.36 -14.39 11.87
CA ALA A 303 11.99 -13.02 12.24
C ALA A 303 11.52 -12.91 13.69
N THR A 304 10.70 -13.86 14.19
CA THR A 304 10.26 -13.86 15.60
C THR A 304 11.43 -14.02 16.57
N ASN A 305 12.44 -14.82 16.20
CA ASN A 305 13.63 -15.02 17.01
C ASN A 305 14.59 -13.81 16.99
N ALA A 306 14.57 -13.05 15.90
CA ALA A 306 15.40 -11.86 15.71
C ALA A 306 14.71 -10.56 16.16
N SER A 307 13.48 -10.62 16.70
CA SER A 307 12.72 -9.42 17.06
C SER A 307 13.49 -8.58 18.09
N PHE A 308 13.77 -7.33 17.70
CA PHE A 308 14.40 -6.36 18.57
C PHE A 308 13.33 -5.68 19.44
N LYS A 309 13.65 -5.40 20.69
CA LYS A 309 12.84 -4.50 21.50
C LYS A 309 12.83 -3.15 20.82
N ARG A 310 11.63 -2.61 20.52
CA ARG A 310 11.51 -1.22 20.09
C ARG A 310 12.18 -0.33 21.13
N SER A 311 12.94 0.65 20.67
CA SER A 311 13.37 1.74 21.53
C SER A 311 12.13 2.39 22.15
N GLU A 312 12.17 2.70 23.44
CA GLU A 312 11.08 3.43 24.09
C GLU A 312 10.82 4.71 23.29
N GLN A 313 9.55 4.93 22.89
CA GLN A 313 9.15 6.13 22.16
C GLN A 313 9.60 7.36 22.95
N GLY A 314 10.37 8.22 22.30
CA GLY A 314 10.89 9.43 22.91
C GLY A 314 9.75 10.35 23.38
N LEU A 315 10.02 11.18 24.38
CA LEU A 315 9.07 12.18 24.84
C LEU A 315 8.98 13.33 23.81
N GLY A 316 7.94 13.32 22.97
CA GLY A 316 7.60 14.41 22.06
C GLY A 316 7.90 14.12 20.58
N LEU A 317 7.20 14.84 19.70
CA LEU A 317 7.10 14.59 18.27
C LEU A 317 8.46 14.60 17.53
N VAL A 318 9.37 15.47 17.92
CA VAL A 318 10.72 15.54 17.32
C VAL A 318 11.51 14.27 17.62
N ASN A 319 11.40 13.76 18.87
CA ASN A 319 12.07 12.54 19.26
C ASN A 319 11.43 11.31 18.58
N ASP A 320 10.10 11.30 18.43
CA ASP A 320 9.40 10.24 17.70
C ASP A 320 9.85 10.16 16.24
N ILE A 321 10.05 11.32 15.59
CA ILE A 321 10.58 11.38 14.22
C ILE A 321 12.02 10.88 14.16
N ALA A 322 12.89 11.31 15.09
CA ALA A 322 14.28 10.89 15.14
C ALA A 322 14.40 9.37 15.38
N SER A 323 13.64 8.84 16.35
CA SER A 323 13.60 7.40 16.64
C SER A 323 13.15 6.57 15.44
N GLN A 324 12.20 7.07 14.64
CA GLN A 324 11.76 6.35 13.44
C GLN A 324 12.91 6.19 12.42
N TYR A 325 13.73 7.23 12.20
CA TYR A 325 14.91 7.14 11.33
C TYR A 325 15.99 6.21 11.90
N GLU A 326 16.21 6.26 13.22
CA GLU A 326 17.17 5.35 13.90
C GLU A 326 16.73 3.89 13.78
N ASP A 327 15.44 3.64 13.98
CA ASP A 327 14.86 2.30 13.82
C ASP A 327 15.00 1.79 12.38
N GLU A 328 14.78 2.64 11.37
CA GLU A 328 14.95 2.28 9.95
C GLU A 328 16.41 1.95 9.62
N GLU A 329 17.38 2.73 10.11
CA GLU A 329 18.80 2.47 9.91
C GLU A 329 19.29 1.21 10.62
N SER A 330 18.68 0.86 11.75
CA SER A 330 19.06 -0.32 12.54
C SER A 330 18.59 -1.62 11.90
N ARG A 331 17.60 -1.59 11.01
CA ARG A 331 17.02 -2.76 10.38
C ARG A 331 17.86 -3.26 9.20
N ASP A 332 17.85 -4.55 9.02
CA ASP A 332 18.44 -5.19 7.82
C ASP A 332 17.70 -4.81 6.52
N ASP A 333 16.41 -4.56 6.61
CA ASP A 333 15.56 -4.05 5.53
C ASP A 333 14.83 -2.78 6.01
N PRO A 334 15.30 -1.58 5.62
CA PRO A 334 14.69 -0.31 6.02
C PRO A 334 13.23 -0.15 5.58
N ASP A 335 12.82 -0.82 4.50
CA ASP A 335 11.45 -0.78 4.00
C ASP A 335 10.51 -1.73 4.76
N SER A 336 11.04 -2.65 5.57
CA SER A 336 10.21 -3.56 6.36
C SER A 336 9.63 -2.84 7.57
N VAL A 337 8.34 -2.98 7.75
CA VAL A 337 7.58 -2.36 8.86
C VAL A 337 7.10 -3.36 9.89
N GLU A 338 7.27 -4.65 9.60
CA GLU A 338 6.74 -5.71 10.44
C GLU A 338 7.68 -5.99 11.59
N ASN A 339 7.19 -5.73 12.80
CA ASN A 339 7.84 -6.17 14.03
C ASN A 339 7.16 -7.48 14.46
N ILE A 340 7.61 -8.58 13.90
CA ILE A 340 7.08 -9.92 14.20
C ILE A 340 7.70 -10.39 15.50
N ASP A 341 6.88 -10.60 16.51
CA ASP A 341 7.31 -11.15 17.79
C ASP A 341 6.61 -12.49 18.09
N GLY A 342 6.95 -13.10 19.21
CA GLY A 342 6.38 -14.38 19.61
C GLY A 342 4.90 -14.35 20.01
N THR A 343 4.24 -13.19 19.99
CA THR A 343 2.83 -13.03 20.37
C THR A 343 1.87 -13.22 19.19
N VAL A 344 2.39 -13.29 17.98
CA VAL A 344 1.63 -13.46 16.74
C VAL A 344 1.93 -14.80 16.06
N HIS A 345 1.03 -15.23 15.20
CA HIS A 345 1.19 -16.43 14.37
C HIS A 345 0.72 -16.20 12.93
N LEU A 346 1.20 -17.04 12.00
CA LEU A 346 0.73 -17.06 10.62
C LEU A 346 -0.74 -17.50 10.54
N PRO A 347 -1.49 -17.04 9.52
CA PRO A 347 -2.87 -17.47 9.32
C PRO A 347 -2.96 -18.97 8.96
N ASP A 348 -3.98 -19.66 9.46
CA ASP A 348 -4.23 -21.07 9.15
C ASP A 348 -4.67 -21.30 7.68
N LYS A 349 -5.23 -20.29 7.05
CA LYS A 349 -5.68 -20.31 5.65
C LYS A 349 -5.17 -19.08 4.93
N GLY A 350 -4.86 -19.22 3.66
CA GLY A 350 -4.22 -18.15 2.91
C GLY A 350 -2.76 -17.95 3.35
N MET A 351 -2.18 -16.82 2.99
CA MET A 351 -0.81 -16.45 3.39
C MET A 351 -0.70 -14.96 3.70
N LEU A 352 0.15 -14.62 4.65
CA LEU A 352 0.60 -13.26 4.83
C LEU A 352 1.53 -12.85 3.69
N VAL A 353 1.27 -11.68 3.13
CA VAL A 353 2.17 -10.97 2.23
C VAL A 353 3.03 -10.04 3.08
N ARG A 354 4.29 -9.88 2.78
CA ARG A 354 5.14 -8.89 3.44
C ARG A 354 4.64 -7.50 3.12
N SER A 355 4.44 -6.66 4.12
CA SER A 355 3.77 -5.35 4.00
C SER A 355 4.39 -4.45 2.94
N GLU A 356 5.71 -4.51 2.75
CA GLU A 356 6.38 -3.72 1.73
C GLU A 356 5.92 -4.06 0.30
N TYR A 357 5.61 -5.33 0.00
CA TYR A 357 5.05 -5.71 -1.30
C TYR A 357 3.62 -5.19 -1.47
N THR A 358 2.82 -5.25 -0.40
CA THR A 358 1.46 -4.69 -0.42
C THR A 358 1.49 -3.18 -0.63
N MET A 359 2.43 -2.45 0.00
CA MET A 359 2.62 -1.01 -0.24
C MET A 359 3.02 -0.71 -1.68
N HIS A 360 4.01 -1.43 -2.22
CA HIS A 360 4.40 -1.28 -3.62
C HIS A 360 3.26 -1.58 -4.58
N GLY A 361 2.54 -2.69 -4.38
CA GLY A 361 1.36 -3.06 -5.18
C GLY A 361 0.25 -2.01 -5.11
N HIS A 362 -0.01 -1.48 -3.92
CA HIS A 362 -0.99 -0.42 -3.69
C HIS A 362 -0.68 0.84 -4.48
N PHE A 363 0.54 1.40 -4.38
CA PHE A 363 0.89 2.60 -5.12
C PHE A 363 0.99 2.37 -6.63
N GLN A 364 1.42 1.19 -7.09
CA GLN A 364 1.38 0.83 -8.51
C GLN A 364 -0.06 0.80 -9.05
N LEU A 365 -0.99 0.23 -8.31
CA LEU A 365 -2.41 0.23 -8.67
C LEU A 365 -2.97 1.65 -8.68
N LEU A 366 -2.68 2.45 -7.65
CA LEU A 366 -3.11 3.85 -7.59
C LEU A 366 -2.57 4.67 -8.77
N ASN A 367 -1.31 4.49 -9.16
CA ASN A 367 -0.76 5.19 -10.31
C ASN A 367 -1.54 4.87 -11.60
N SER A 368 -1.96 3.62 -11.77
CA SER A 368 -2.82 3.22 -12.89
C SER A 368 -4.21 3.85 -12.80
N LEU A 369 -4.85 3.83 -11.62
CA LEU A 369 -6.19 4.41 -11.41
C LEU A 369 -6.22 5.93 -11.59
N LEU A 370 -5.13 6.61 -11.27
CA LEU A 370 -5.03 8.07 -11.26
C LEU A 370 -4.34 8.65 -12.50
N GLN A 371 -4.17 7.85 -13.57
CA GLN A 371 -3.44 8.27 -14.77
C GLN A 371 -4.05 9.51 -15.47
N ASN A 372 -5.38 9.68 -15.41
CA ASN A 372 -6.11 10.81 -16.02
C ASN A 372 -6.18 12.04 -15.11
N ILE A 373 -5.62 11.99 -13.90
CA ILE A 373 -5.58 13.13 -12.99
C ILE A 373 -4.32 13.96 -13.27
N GLU A 374 -4.49 15.23 -13.62
CA GLU A 374 -3.37 16.12 -13.97
C GLU A 374 -2.33 16.20 -12.84
N LYS A 375 -2.77 16.45 -11.60
CA LYS A 375 -1.86 16.58 -10.44
C LYS A 375 -2.38 15.84 -9.22
N VAL A 376 -1.52 15.03 -8.60
CA VAL A 376 -1.81 14.33 -7.35
C VAL A 376 -0.85 14.77 -6.24
N ARG A 377 -1.38 14.95 -5.04
CA ARG A 377 -0.63 15.34 -3.84
C ARG A 377 -0.92 14.34 -2.73
N PHE A 378 0.09 13.60 -2.33
CA PHE A 378 -0.03 12.60 -1.28
C PHE A 378 0.47 13.14 0.05
N TYR A 379 -0.28 12.92 1.08
CA TYR A 379 0.08 13.14 2.47
C TYR A 379 0.11 11.78 3.15
N VAL A 380 1.28 11.39 3.62
CA VAL A 380 1.53 10.03 4.12
C VAL A 380 2.10 10.09 5.53
N ASP A 381 1.79 9.11 6.38
CA ASP A 381 2.46 9.02 7.69
C ASP A 381 3.94 8.66 7.48
N GLN A 382 4.76 9.06 8.44
CA GLN A 382 6.18 8.66 8.46
C GLN A 382 6.26 7.19 8.87
N GLU A 383 6.17 6.32 7.89
CA GLU A 383 6.36 4.87 8.06
C GLU A 383 7.34 4.32 7.05
N SER A 384 8.10 3.31 7.49
CA SER A 384 9.09 2.61 6.66
C SER A 384 8.42 2.04 5.40
N GLY A 385 9.08 2.15 4.27
CA GLY A 385 8.61 1.58 3.00
C GLY A 385 7.60 2.44 2.22
N ILE A 386 6.81 3.32 2.86
CA ILE A 386 5.84 4.17 2.14
C ILE A 386 6.54 5.09 1.13
N HIS A 387 7.62 5.77 1.56
CA HIS A 387 8.41 6.62 0.66
C HIS A 387 8.93 5.84 -0.56
N SER A 388 9.51 4.68 -0.29
CA SER A 388 10.03 3.79 -1.34
C SER A 388 8.94 3.35 -2.32
N ALA A 389 7.80 2.92 -1.82
CA ALA A 389 6.69 2.44 -2.63
C ALA A 389 6.08 3.56 -3.48
N PHE A 390 5.85 4.74 -2.88
CA PHE A 390 5.35 5.91 -3.60
C PHE A 390 6.31 6.36 -4.70
N THR A 391 7.58 6.61 -4.34
CA THR A 391 8.55 7.17 -5.29
C THR A 391 8.81 6.25 -6.48
N MET A 392 8.75 4.93 -6.30
CA MET A 392 8.92 4.00 -7.41
C MET A 392 7.69 3.89 -8.29
N ALA A 393 6.49 3.94 -7.71
CA ALA A 393 5.27 3.87 -8.50
C ALA A 393 5.01 5.16 -9.29
N PHE A 394 5.36 6.31 -8.74
CA PHE A 394 5.10 7.63 -9.32
C PHE A 394 6.38 8.32 -9.86
N ALA A 395 7.48 7.58 -10.11
CA ALA A 395 8.77 8.16 -10.45
C ALA A 395 8.71 9.17 -11.61
N ASP A 396 8.02 8.83 -12.70
CA ASP A 396 7.90 9.71 -13.86
C ASP A 396 7.06 10.96 -13.54
N ARG A 397 5.98 10.78 -12.78
CA ARG A 397 5.11 11.86 -12.33
C ARG A 397 5.75 12.77 -11.27
N VAL A 398 6.73 12.27 -10.53
CA VAL A 398 7.58 13.08 -9.63
C VAL A 398 8.56 13.91 -10.44
N LYS A 399 9.16 13.34 -11.51
CA LYS A 399 10.09 14.07 -12.40
C LYS A 399 9.42 15.22 -13.15
N ASP A 400 8.18 15.04 -13.60
CA ASP A 400 7.41 16.06 -14.32
C ASP A 400 6.58 16.97 -13.39
N HIS A 401 6.73 16.82 -12.06
CA HIS A 401 6.00 17.58 -11.03
C HIS A 401 4.48 17.44 -11.08
N SER A 402 3.95 16.34 -11.65
CA SER A 402 2.53 16.01 -11.61
C SER A 402 2.14 15.17 -10.38
N ALA A 403 3.10 14.61 -9.66
CA ALA A 403 2.90 13.98 -8.36
C ALA A 403 3.89 14.53 -7.32
N ASP A 404 3.35 14.91 -6.13
CA ASP A 404 4.17 15.24 -4.96
C ASP A 404 3.70 14.45 -3.75
N ALA A 405 4.61 14.23 -2.81
CA ALA A 405 4.31 13.61 -1.53
C ALA A 405 4.94 14.37 -0.37
N PHE A 406 4.28 14.26 0.78
CA PHE A 406 4.69 14.90 2.03
C PHE A 406 4.51 13.91 3.17
N TYR A 407 5.51 13.79 4.03
CA TYR A 407 5.31 13.21 5.34
C TYR A 407 4.47 14.15 6.20
N VAL A 408 3.55 13.58 6.94
CA VAL A 408 2.76 14.25 7.97
C VAL A 408 2.86 13.46 9.25
N LYS A 409 3.45 14.03 10.29
CA LYS A 409 3.57 13.41 11.61
C LYS A 409 2.75 14.19 12.62
N ILE A 410 1.92 13.49 13.39
CA ILE A 410 1.02 14.08 14.37
C ILE A 410 1.37 13.53 15.75
N GLY A 411 1.61 14.43 16.70
CA GLY A 411 1.81 14.06 18.10
C GLY A 411 0.48 13.69 18.76
N LYS A 412 0.29 12.40 19.05
CA LYS A 412 -0.97 11.86 19.61
C LYS A 412 -0.94 11.75 21.16
N ASN A 413 0.24 11.63 21.76
CA ASN A 413 0.42 11.33 23.18
C ASN A 413 0.34 12.58 24.07
N MET A 414 -0.84 13.22 24.13
CA MET A 414 -1.07 14.41 24.94
C MET A 414 -2.36 14.29 25.72
N THR A 415 -2.35 14.80 26.94
CA THR A 415 -3.55 14.96 27.76
C THR A 415 -4.50 16.01 27.18
N VAL A 416 -5.77 15.96 27.55
CA VAL A 416 -6.79 16.90 27.10
C VAL A 416 -6.40 18.35 27.42
N ASP A 417 -5.81 18.60 28.62
CA ASP A 417 -5.41 19.94 29.04
C ASP A 417 -4.19 20.45 28.28
N GLU A 418 -3.25 19.58 27.92
CA GLU A 418 -2.12 19.95 27.05
C GLU A 418 -2.61 20.33 25.66
N LYS A 419 -3.53 19.55 25.08
CA LYS A 419 -4.16 19.88 23.79
C LYS A 419 -4.84 21.25 23.82
N ARG A 420 -5.64 21.55 24.87
CA ARG A 420 -6.29 22.86 25.05
C ARG A 420 -5.29 24.01 25.10
N ARG A 421 -4.22 23.84 25.89
CA ARG A 421 -3.15 24.85 26.00
C ARG A 421 -2.45 25.10 24.65
N ARG A 422 -2.14 24.03 23.89
CA ARG A 422 -1.51 24.17 22.58
C ARG A 422 -2.42 24.87 21.58
N VAL A 423 -3.70 24.49 21.50
CA VAL A 423 -4.68 25.15 20.63
C VAL A 423 -4.81 26.65 20.97
N SER A 424 -4.84 27.01 22.25
CA SER A 424 -4.89 28.42 22.63
C SER A 424 -3.63 29.18 22.26
N ARG A 425 -2.44 28.61 22.52
CA ARG A 425 -1.15 29.25 22.21
C ARG A 425 -0.90 29.35 20.70
N SER A 426 -1.36 28.39 19.92
CA SER A 426 -1.13 28.39 18.46
C SER A 426 -1.74 29.60 17.77
N ARG A 427 -2.89 30.09 18.23
CA ARG A 427 -3.55 31.28 17.67
C ARG A 427 -2.71 32.55 17.85
N SER A 428 -2.14 32.76 19.05
CA SER A 428 -1.22 33.86 19.29
C SER A 428 0.08 33.71 18.50
N ARG A 429 0.62 32.50 18.42
CA ARG A 429 1.81 32.19 17.64
C ARG A 429 1.62 32.52 16.14
N ILE A 430 0.47 32.14 15.56
CA ILE A 430 0.15 32.47 14.16
C ILE A 430 0.14 33.98 13.96
N GLY A 431 -0.50 34.74 14.87
CA GLY A 431 -0.52 36.19 14.79
C GLY A 431 0.88 36.82 14.82
N GLN A 432 1.77 36.32 15.69
CA GLN A 432 3.16 36.76 15.77
C GLN A 432 3.94 36.45 14.48
N LEU A 433 3.84 35.22 13.95
CA LEU A 433 4.54 34.79 12.75
C LEU A 433 4.03 35.49 11.47
N ALA A 434 2.72 35.75 11.40
CA ALA A 434 2.07 36.37 10.27
C ALA A 434 2.17 37.90 10.23
N GLY A 435 2.45 38.53 11.37
CA GLY A 435 2.36 39.98 11.55
C GLY A 435 0.92 40.53 11.46
N ILE A 436 -0.09 39.68 11.48
CA ILE A 436 -1.52 40.02 11.48
C ILE A 436 -2.29 39.10 12.44
N PRO A 437 -3.38 39.59 13.10
CA PRO A 437 -4.13 38.76 14.03
C PRO A 437 -4.74 37.49 13.38
N TYR A 438 -4.71 36.36 14.10
CA TYR A 438 -5.46 35.16 13.70
C TYR A 438 -6.90 35.24 14.23
N SER A 439 -7.68 36.16 13.67
CA SER A 439 -9.06 36.47 14.09
C SER A 439 -9.89 36.95 12.91
N GLY A 440 -11.19 37.18 13.11
CA GLY A 440 -12.10 37.67 12.06
C GLY A 440 -12.70 36.57 11.19
N THR A 441 -12.88 36.85 9.91
CA THR A 441 -13.50 35.94 8.93
C THR A 441 -12.65 34.71 8.67
N TYR A 442 -13.21 33.74 7.93
CA TYR A 442 -12.47 32.54 7.52
C TYR A 442 -11.28 32.91 6.63
N GLU A 443 -11.47 33.82 5.68
CA GLU A 443 -10.47 34.29 4.73
C GLU A 443 -9.31 35.00 5.44
N GLU A 444 -9.61 35.85 6.41
CA GLU A 444 -8.60 36.54 7.21
C GLU A 444 -7.75 35.55 8.02
N LYS A 445 -8.37 34.54 8.62
CA LYS A 445 -7.67 33.46 9.33
C LYS A 445 -6.80 32.62 8.37
N GLN A 446 -7.31 32.31 7.17
CA GLN A 446 -6.53 31.58 6.17
C GLN A 446 -5.31 32.40 5.68
N LEU A 447 -5.47 33.72 5.48
CA LEU A 447 -4.38 34.61 5.12
C LEU A 447 -3.31 34.66 6.24
N ALA A 448 -3.72 34.81 7.48
CA ALA A 448 -2.81 34.81 8.62
C ALA A 448 -2.06 33.46 8.73
N LEU A 449 -2.77 32.34 8.58
CA LEU A 449 -2.17 31.01 8.60
C LEU A 449 -1.18 30.84 7.43
N GLN A 450 -1.54 31.25 6.23
CA GLN A 450 -0.65 31.16 5.06
C GLN A 450 0.65 31.93 5.29
N ARG A 451 0.59 33.17 5.80
CA ARG A 451 1.78 33.97 6.14
C ARG A 451 2.64 33.30 7.21
N ALA A 452 2.00 32.76 8.26
CA ALA A 452 2.72 32.04 9.29
C ALA A 452 3.43 30.77 8.75
N VAL A 453 2.79 30.04 7.86
CA VAL A 453 3.40 28.87 7.18
C VAL A 453 4.55 29.31 6.28
N MET A 454 4.40 30.40 5.51
CA MET A 454 5.50 30.95 4.70
C MET A 454 6.72 31.29 5.55
N HIS A 455 6.51 31.89 6.72
CA HIS A 455 7.58 32.14 7.69
C HIS A 455 8.25 30.85 8.17
N GLN A 456 7.46 29.80 8.47
CA GLN A 456 7.97 28.51 8.91
C GLN A 456 8.74 27.76 7.81
N ILE A 457 8.42 27.94 6.53
CA ILE A 457 9.19 27.37 5.42
C ILE A 457 10.66 27.83 5.48
N GLY A 458 10.91 29.09 5.83
CA GLY A 458 12.27 29.61 6.03
C GLY A 458 13.01 29.05 7.25
N GLN A 459 12.31 28.30 8.13
CA GLN A 459 12.86 27.75 9.38
C GLN A 459 12.82 26.22 9.44
N MET A 460 12.63 25.57 8.29
CA MET A 460 12.65 24.11 8.20
C MET A 460 14.02 23.55 8.64
N ARG A 461 13.98 22.40 9.30
CA ARG A 461 15.18 21.76 9.84
C ARG A 461 15.17 20.25 9.63
N ARG A 462 16.35 19.66 9.59
CA ARG A 462 16.51 18.20 9.65
C ARG A 462 16.28 17.68 11.06
N ILE A 463 15.76 16.49 11.18
CA ILE A 463 15.54 15.80 12.45
C ILE A 463 16.22 14.42 12.37
N GLY A 464 16.99 14.08 13.38
CA GLY A 464 17.75 12.84 13.42
C GLY A 464 18.67 12.68 12.21
N ASN A 465 18.82 11.46 11.73
CA ASN A 465 19.61 11.10 10.54
C ASN A 465 18.83 11.27 9.23
N GLY A 466 17.55 11.72 9.31
CA GLY A 466 16.70 11.92 8.15
C GLY A 466 17.26 12.95 7.17
N ARG A 467 16.92 12.78 5.89
CA ARG A 467 17.30 13.71 4.82
C ARG A 467 16.30 14.83 4.64
N GLU A 468 15.07 14.60 5.09
CA GLU A 468 13.93 15.46 4.90
C GLU A 468 14.04 16.71 5.77
N MET A 469 13.56 17.82 5.22
CA MET A 469 13.44 19.10 5.92
C MET A 469 12.04 19.21 6.52
N TRP A 470 11.95 19.28 7.83
CA TRP A 470 10.69 19.29 8.57
C TRP A 470 10.23 20.71 8.92
N LEU A 471 8.99 21.01 8.57
CA LEU A 471 8.26 22.21 8.93
C LEU A 471 7.44 21.96 10.19
N ASP A 472 7.60 22.81 11.20
CA ASP A 472 6.74 22.83 12.40
C ASP A 472 5.45 23.61 12.09
N TYR A 473 4.34 22.88 11.91
CA TYR A 473 3.08 23.49 11.48
C TYR A 473 2.48 24.37 12.56
N PRO A 474 2.19 25.67 12.28
CA PRO A 474 1.89 26.63 13.31
C PRO A 474 0.49 26.50 13.95
N LEU A 475 -0.48 25.89 13.24
CA LEU A 475 -1.84 25.73 13.75
C LEU A 475 -1.99 24.39 14.48
N SER A 476 -2.43 24.45 15.73
CA SER A 476 -2.86 23.28 16.50
C SER A 476 -4.37 23.17 16.52
N THR A 477 -4.88 21.96 16.35
CA THR A 477 -6.30 21.59 16.55
C THR A 477 -6.40 20.50 17.62
N PHE A 478 -7.61 20.15 18.01
CA PHE A 478 -7.80 19.10 19.01
C PHE A 478 -7.43 17.71 18.50
N SER A 479 -7.67 17.47 17.21
CA SER A 479 -7.28 16.25 16.50
C SER A 479 -5.80 16.23 16.12
N GLU A 480 -5.22 17.39 15.78
CA GLU A 480 -3.83 17.57 15.39
C GLU A 480 -3.16 18.59 16.33
N PRO A 481 -2.90 18.24 17.62
CA PRO A 481 -2.39 19.20 18.60
C PRO A 481 -0.95 19.62 18.33
N GLU A 482 -0.18 18.77 17.66
CA GLU A 482 1.17 18.99 17.20
C GLU A 482 1.32 18.30 15.85
N LYS A 483 1.81 19.04 14.85
CA LYS A 483 1.97 18.51 13.51
C LYS A 483 3.27 19.00 12.90
N MET A 484 4.03 18.06 12.31
CA MET A 484 5.20 18.36 11.50
C MET A 484 5.02 17.78 10.11
N ILE A 485 5.54 18.48 9.10
CA ILE A 485 5.38 18.13 7.69
C ILE A 485 6.73 18.24 6.99
N ALA A 486 7.07 17.24 6.16
CA ALA A 486 8.27 17.28 5.34
C ALA A 486 7.97 16.90 3.88
N PRO A 487 8.44 17.65 2.87
CA PRO A 487 8.28 17.25 1.48
C PRO A 487 9.19 16.06 1.19
N LEU A 488 8.67 15.10 0.46
CA LEU A 488 9.38 13.93 -0.06
C LEU A 488 9.83 14.10 -1.51
N THR A 489 9.30 15.12 -2.18
CA THR A 489 9.59 15.47 -3.56
C THR A 489 10.11 16.90 -3.64
N ASP A 490 10.77 17.27 -4.74
CA ASP A 490 11.27 18.62 -4.94
C ASP A 490 10.11 19.56 -5.32
N ILE A 491 9.79 20.48 -4.41
CA ILE A 491 8.80 21.54 -4.59
C ILE A 491 9.44 22.94 -4.68
N SER A 492 10.77 23.02 -4.78
CA SER A 492 11.50 24.30 -4.77
C SER A 492 11.19 25.21 -5.96
N GLY A 493 10.75 24.61 -7.07
CA GLY A 493 10.31 25.37 -8.26
C GLY A 493 8.94 26.06 -8.11
N LEU A 494 8.21 25.81 -7.02
CA LEU A 494 6.93 26.47 -6.74
C LEU A 494 7.14 27.77 -5.98
N SER A 495 6.26 28.79 -6.21
CA SER A 495 6.28 29.99 -5.38
C SER A 495 6.02 29.65 -3.91
N ILE A 496 6.56 30.48 -3.01
CA ILE A 496 6.43 30.25 -1.55
C ILE A 496 4.96 30.23 -1.09
N GLU A 497 4.08 31.01 -1.75
CA GLU A 497 2.65 31.02 -1.50
C GLU A 497 2.00 29.69 -1.92
N HIS A 498 2.48 29.11 -3.01
CA HIS A 498 1.99 27.81 -3.47
C HIS A 498 2.47 26.69 -2.54
N GLN A 499 3.74 26.70 -2.15
CA GLN A 499 4.28 25.78 -1.16
C GLN A 499 3.48 25.86 0.15
N ALA A 500 3.23 27.08 0.67
CA ALA A 500 2.44 27.28 1.88
C ALA A 500 1.04 26.65 1.77
N ARG A 501 0.37 26.80 0.63
CA ARG A 501 -0.94 26.15 0.40
C ARG A 501 -0.86 24.63 0.40
N LEU A 502 0.22 24.02 -0.09
CA LEU A 502 0.42 22.57 -0.01
C LEU A 502 0.56 22.11 1.44
N TYR A 503 1.36 22.82 2.25
CA TYR A 503 1.48 22.52 3.69
C TYR A 503 0.16 22.73 4.45
N MET A 504 -0.64 23.74 4.08
CA MET A 504 -1.95 23.98 4.71
C MET A 504 -2.97 22.86 4.41
N ASN A 505 -2.85 22.20 3.26
CA ASN A 505 -3.70 21.06 2.89
C ASN A 505 -3.17 19.72 3.44
N ALA A 506 -2.00 19.70 4.10
CA ALA A 506 -1.40 18.48 4.62
C ALA A 506 -2.20 17.95 5.81
N SER A 507 -2.87 16.82 5.61
CA SER A 507 -3.66 16.13 6.62
C SER A 507 -3.78 14.64 6.29
N LEU A 508 -3.81 13.80 7.32
CA LEU A 508 -4.10 12.37 7.22
C LEU A 508 -5.59 12.07 7.46
N HIS A 509 -6.40 13.12 7.67
CA HIS A 509 -7.80 12.99 8.10
C HIS A 509 -8.66 12.10 7.20
N GLY A 510 -8.41 12.08 5.88
CA GLY A 510 -9.16 11.23 4.96
C GLY A 510 -8.99 9.74 5.26
N ALA A 511 -7.76 9.30 5.52
CA ALA A 511 -7.45 7.93 5.90
C ALA A 511 -7.83 7.65 7.36
N ASP A 512 -7.45 8.53 8.31
CA ASP A 512 -7.79 8.40 9.74
C ASP A 512 -9.29 8.23 9.97
N ARG A 513 -10.12 9.03 9.27
CA ARG A 513 -11.58 8.96 9.40
C ARG A 513 -12.15 7.63 8.93
N PHE A 514 -11.51 6.97 8.01
CA PHE A 514 -11.92 5.66 7.53
C PHE A 514 -11.65 4.56 8.56
N PHE A 515 -10.58 4.71 9.35
CA PHE A 515 -10.20 3.77 10.40
C PHE A 515 -10.98 3.95 11.72
N MET A 516 -11.65 5.09 11.93
CA MET A 516 -12.54 5.33 13.07
C MET A 516 -13.91 4.68 12.88
#